data_5a7ab1202b4e399dd774b34498115629
#
_entry.id   5a7ab1202b4e399dd774b34498115629
#
_cell.length_a   1.000
_cell.length_b   1.000
_cell.length_c   1.000
_cell.angle_alpha   90.00
_cell.angle_beta   90.00
_cell.angle_gamma   90.00
#
_symmetry.space_group_name_H-M   'P 1'
#
loop_
_entity.id
_entity.type
_entity.pdbx_description
1 polymer ?
#
loop_
_entity_poly.entity_id
_entity_poly.type
_entity_poly.pdbx_seq_one_letter_code
_entity_poly.pdbx_strand_id
1 'polypeptide(L)'
;MEAQTKLYTPSNKTHKSISWAMLAGLLILRLLLMTGVEYFAPIPWLDPLFELCTYVLTLCLIWWEQDRLALFHIDALSIVIIIFLKPIQTLYLSFLWITVQYDNILAFPRFPSLVIWFGAAALFFIIRKKRPELLKVQKTSWRWLGIGILVGVGQALLLGYPMSFDPSFQNYKPTLFNELLPILPIFVYQLGYAAVAEEPLFRGFLWGHLRKAGWHEWGICLFQAVLFALGHIYYLPRMPISFWVIVPVGGLVCGLLAWKSRTIASSMAAHGIFNALAGTVARFIAAYIH
;
A
#
# COMPACT_ATOMS: atom_id res chain seq x y z
N MET A 1 13.58 -27.05 0.22
CA MET A 1 12.31 -26.88 0.93
C MET A 1 12.39 -27.28 2.41
N GLU A 2 13.28 -28.16 2.81
CA GLU A 2 13.41 -28.65 4.21
C GLU A 2 14.12 -27.71 5.21
N ALA A 3 14.92 -26.77 4.76
CA ALA A 3 15.70 -25.90 5.66
C ALA A 3 14.86 -24.78 6.36
N GLN A 4 13.63 -24.51 5.89
CA GLN A 4 12.76 -23.48 6.48
C GLN A 4 11.86 -23.98 7.62
N THR A 5 11.74 -25.29 7.81
CA THR A 5 10.83 -25.89 8.79
C THR A 5 11.38 -25.85 10.24
N LYS A 6 12.67 -25.63 10.42
CA LYS A 6 13.32 -25.67 11.74
C LYS A 6 13.28 -24.38 12.57
N LEU A 7 12.74 -23.27 12.03
CA LEU A 7 12.64 -21.98 12.76
C LEU A 7 11.27 -21.74 13.42
N TYR A 8 10.40 -22.75 13.41
CA TYR A 8 9.06 -22.60 13.96
C TYR A 8 9.04 -23.01 15.45
N THR A 9 9.38 -22.10 16.36
CA THR A 9 8.96 -22.24 17.75
C THR A 9 7.43 -22.17 17.81
N PRO A 10 6.75 -23.14 18.47
CA PRO A 10 5.28 -23.11 18.56
C PRO A 10 4.86 -21.80 19.23
N SER A 11 4.15 -20.97 18.48
CA SER A 11 3.61 -19.72 18.97
C SER A 11 2.62 -20.02 20.10
N ASN A 12 2.83 -19.44 21.27
CA ASN A 12 1.85 -19.45 22.35
C ASN A 12 0.48 -19.05 21.80
N LYS A 13 -0.60 -19.72 22.24
CA LYS A 13 -1.99 -19.46 21.79
C LYS A 13 -2.34 -17.97 21.89
N THR A 14 -1.92 -17.32 22.98
CA THR A 14 -2.10 -15.87 23.21
C THR A 14 -1.44 -15.02 22.13
N HIS A 15 -0.20 -15.34 21.74
CA HIS A 15 0.52 -14.63 20.68
C HIS A 15 -0.23 -14.70 19.35
N LYS A 16 -0.72 -15.90 18.99
CA LYS A 16 -1.51 -16.10 17.76
C LYS A 16 -2.82 -15.29 17.78
N SER A 17 -3.53 -15.29 18.90
CA SER A 17 -4.81 -14.56 19.03
C SER A 17 -4.62 -13.06 18.90
N ILE A 18 -3.60 -12.48 19.52
CA ILE A 18 -3.30 -11.04 19.42
C ILE A 18 -2.95 -10.65 17.98
N SER A 19 -2.12 -11.44 17.31
CA SER A 19 -1.75 -11.18 15.90
C SER A 19 -2.97 -11.21 14.97
N TRP A 20 -3.88 -12.18 15.14
CA TRP A 20 -5.13 -12.24 14.39
C TRP A 20 -6.08 -11.07 14.72
N ALA A 21 -6.15 -10.65 15.99
CA ALA A 21 -6.97 -9.51 16.40
C ALA A 21 -6.48 -8.20 15.74
N MET A 22 -5.15 -7.97 15.71
CA MET A 22 -4.58 -6.81 15.04
C MET A 22 -4.82 -6.85 13.52
N LEU A 23 -4.68 -8.02 12.87
CA LEU A 23 -5.01 -8.19 11.46
C LEU A 23 -6.50 -7.91 11.19
N ALA A 24 -7.39 -8.46 12.03
CA ALA A 24 -8.83 -8.19 11.92
C ALA A 24 -9.13 -6.69 12.07
N GLY A 25 -8.48 -6.01 13.00
CA GLY A 25 -8.55 -4.56 13.15
C GLY A 25 -8.17 -3.81 11.86
N LEU A 26 -7.06 -4.18 11.23
CA LEU A 26 -6.65 -3.59 9.95
C LEU A 26 -7.65 -3.86 8.82
N LEU A 27 -8.19 -5.08 8.74
CA LEU A 27 -9.21 -5.43 7.73
C LEU A 27 -10.50 -4.62 7.96
N ILE A 28 -10.95 -4.48 9.21
CA ILE A 28 -12.11 -3.67 9.57
C ILE A 28 -11.88 -2.20 9.18
N LEU A 29 -10.73 -1.64 9.53
CA LEU A 29 -10.37 -0.27 9.14
C LEU A 29 -10.44 -0.11 7.62
N ARG A 30 -9.84 -1.02 6.86
CA ARG A 30 -9.76 -0.91 5.41
C ARG A 30 -11.09 -1.19 4.71
N LEU A 31 -11.80 -2.24 5.10
CA LEU A 31 -13.00 -2.69 4.39
C LEU A 31 -14.27 -1.96 4.84
N LEU A 32 -14.37 -1.57 6.10
CA LEU A 32 -15.58 -0.92 6.62
C LEU A 32 -15.43 0.59 6.76
N LEU A 33 -14.38 1.07 7.42
CA LEU A 33 -14.23 2.51 7.67
C LEU A 33 -13.88 3.25 6.39
N MET A 34 -12.83 2.85 5.69
CA MET A 34 -12.42 3.53 4.45
C MET A 34 -13.51 3.48 3.39
N THR A 35 -14.11 2.30 3.17
CA THR A 35 -15.23 2.15 2.24
C THR A 35 -16.43 2.98 2.66
N GLY A 36 -16.74 3.04 3.94
CA GLY A 36 -17.85 3.83 4.50
C GLY A 36 -17.62 5.32 4.31
N VAL A 37 -16.42 5.83 4.59
CA VAL A 37 -16.05 7.24 4.42
C VAL A 37 -16.19 7.68 2.97
N GLU A 38 -15.64 6.90 2.06
CA GLU A 38 -15.68 7.21 0.63
C GLU A 38 -17.11 7.15 0.05
N TYR A 39 -17.99 6.35 0.66
CA TYR A 39 -19.35 6.13 0.15
C TYR A 39 -20.40 7.10 0.73
N PHE A 40 -20.35 7.40 2.03
CA PHE A 40 -21.47 8.03 2.74
C PHE A 40 -21.31 9.51 3.06
N ALA A 41 -20.15 10.04 3.24
CA ALA A 41 -19.83 11.48 3.29
C ALA A 41 -18.35 11.68 3.66
N PRO A 42 -17.66 12.65 3.11
CA PRO A 42 -16.34 13.03 3.59
C PRO A 42 -16.48 13.65 4.98
N ILE A 43 -16.15 12.87 6.01
CA ILE A 43 -16.00 13.37 7.37
C ILE A 43 -14.53 13.77 7.51
N PRO A 44 -14.19 15.06 7.55
CA PRO A 44 -12.81 15.54 7.37
C PRO A 44 -11.78 14.98 8.37
N TRP A 45 -12.21 14.55 9.56
CA TRP A 45 -11.33 13.99 10.58
C TRP A 45 -11.19 12.47 10.50
N LEU A 46 -12.00 11.79 9.69
CA LEU A 46 -12.04 10.33 9.65
C LEU A 46 -10.88 9.77 8.83
N ASP A 47 -10.51 10.40 7.71
CA ASP A 47 -9.36 10.00 6.90
C ASP A 47 -8.04 10.06 7.69
N PRO A 48 -7.68 11.18 8.36
CA PRO A 48 -6.48 11.22 9.17
C PRO A 48 -6.48 10.20 10.32
N LEU A 49 -7.64 9.94 10.92
CA LEU A 49 -7.77 8.94 11.97
C LEU A 49 -7.57 7.53 11.41
N PHE A 50 -8.18 7.23 10.26
CA PHE A 50 -7.98 5.98 9.53
C PHE A 50 -6.51 5.75 9.20
N GLU A 51 -5.83 6.76 8.65
CA GLU A 51 -4.40 6.69 8.33
C GLU A 51 -3.55 6.43 9.57
N LEU A 52 -3.80 7.17 10.65
CA LEU A 52 -3.07 7.01 11.91
C LEU A 52 -3.27 5.60 12.50
N CYS A 53 -4.52 5.14 12.60
CA CYS A 53 -4.83 3.82 13.14
C CYS A 53 -4.22 2.70 12.29
N THR A 54 -4.30 2.81 10.96
CA THR A 54 -3.70 1.83 10.03
C THR A 54 -2.19 1.80 10.19
N TYR A 55 -1.55 2.95 10.26
CA TYR A 55 -0.11 3.06 10.44
C TYR A 55 0.33 2.45 11.78
N VAL A 56 -0.30 2.83 12.88
CA VAL A 56 0.03 2.32 14.22
C VAL A 56 -0.17 0.80 14.30
N LEU A 57 -1.31 0.28 13.82
CA LEU A 57 -1.56 -1.17 13.84
C LEU A 57 -0.56 -1.94 12.97
N THR A 58 -0.18 -1.40 11.81
CA THR A 58 0.85 -2.00 10.94
C THR A 58 2.20 -2.07 11.68
N LEU A 59 2.60 -1.00 12.35
CA LEU A 59 3.82 -0.98 13.16
C LEU A 59 3.75 -1.95 14.35
N CYS A 60 2.60 -2.02 15.01
CA CYS A 60 2.37 -2.98 16.10
C CYS A 60 2.50 -4.43 15.60
N LEU A 61 1.96 -4.75 14.42
CA LEU A 61 2.10 -6.06 13.81
C LEU A 61 3.56 -6.37 13.43
N ILE A 62 4.28 -5.42 12.84
CA ILE A 62 5.71 -5.58 12.54
C ILE A 62 6.48 -5.88 13.83
N TRP A 63 6.22 -5.12 14.89
CA TRP A 63 6.86 -5.35 16.18
C TRP A 63 6.48 -6.69 16.80
N TRP A 64 5.20 -7.06 16.73
CA TRP A 64 4.69 -8.30 17.31
C TRP A 64 5.21 -9.54 16.61
N GLU A 65 5.29 -9.50 15.28
CA GLU A 65 5.75 -10.61 14.43
C GLU A 65 7.23 -10.49 14.04
N GLN A 66 8.02 -9.66 14.73
CA GLN A 66 9.40 -9.30 14.39
C GLN A 66 10.32 -10.52 14.11
N ASP A 67 10.14 -11.63 14.81
CA ASP A 67 10.95 -12.83 14.65
C ASP A 67 10.54 -13.68 13.42
N ARG A 68 9.47 -13.28 12.73
CA ARG A 68 8.84 -14.06 11.65
C ARG A 68 8.47 -13.24 10.42
N LEU A 69 9.05 -12.06 10.24
CA LEU A 69 8.70 -11.13 9.16
C LEU A 69 8.87 -11.73 7.75
N ALA A 70 9.80 -12.67 7.58
CA ALA A 70 9.98 -13.39 6.32
C ALA A 70 8.72 -14.20 5.91
N LEU A 71 7.92 -14.69 6.86
CA LEU A 71 6.65 -15.39 6.56
C LEU A 71 5.60 -14.43 5.97
N PHE A 72 5.73 -13.15 6.29
CA PHE A 72 4.86 -12.07 5.84
C PHE A 72 5.44 -11.30 4.64
N HIS A 73 6.46 -11.84 3.97
CA HIS A 73 7.14 -11.18 2.85
C HIS A 73 7.68 -9.78 3.17
N ILE A 74 7.93 -9.49 4.45
CA ILE A 74 8.45 -8.20 4.91
C ILE A 74 9.97 -8.32 5.02
N ASP A 75 10.69 -7.62 4.17
CA ASP A 75 12.15 -7.49 4.16
C ASP A 75 12.60 -6.15 4.74
N ALA A 76 13.91 -5.93 4.81
CA ALA A 76 14.48 -4.72 5.37
C ALA A 76 14.02 -3.45 4.63
N LEU A 77 13.92 -3.50 3.31
CA LEU A 77 13.45 -2.35 2.52
C LEU A 77 11.97 -2.06 2.80
N SER A 78 11.13 -3.10 2.87
CA SER A 78 9.72 -2.96 3.25
C SER A 78 9.56 -2.28 4.61
N ILE A 79 10.36 -2.67 5.60
CA ILE A 79 10.35 -2.03 6.94
C ILE A 79 10.72 -0.55 6.83
N VAL A 80 11.80 -0.23 6.11
CA VAL A 80 12.25 1.14 5.92
C VAL A 80 11.18 1.98 5.21
N ILE A 81 10.57 1.45 4.14
CA ILE A 81 9.50 2.14 3.43
C ILE A 81 8.31 2.40 4.36
N ILE A 82 7.84 1.38 5.09
CA ILE A 82 6.69 1.53 5.99
C ILE A 82 6.98 2.56 7.09
N ILE A 83 8.15 2.50 7.72
CA ILE A 83 8.48 3.39 8.83
C ILE A 83 8.66 4.83 8.39
N PHE A 84 9.34 5.08 7.25
CA PHE A 84 9.76 6.42 6.88
C PHE A 84 8.90 7.09 5.82
N LEU A 85 8.31 6.32 4.91
CA LEU A 85 7.66 6.93 3.76
C LEU A 85 6.39 7.70 4.14
N LYS A 86 5.59 7.16 5.07
CA LYS A 86 4.40 7.87 5.56
C LYS A 86 4.74 9.18 6.28
N PRO A 87 5.71 9.21 7.19
CA PRO A 87 6.21 10.47 7.75
C PRO A 87 6.73 11.44 6.68
N ILE A 88 7.50 10.96 5.70
CA ILE A 88 8.02 11.80 4.60
C ILE A 88 6.88 12.37 3.75
N GLN A 89 5.91 11.54 3.38
CA GLN A 89 4.70 11.98 2.67
C GLN A 89 3.97 13.08 3.45
N THR A 90 3.77 12.87 4.73
CA THR A 90 3.08 13.82 5.59
C THR A 90 3.82 15.16 5.69
N LEU A 91 5.16 15.11 5.79
CA LEU A 91 6.00 16.30 5.80
C LEU A 91 5.94 17.04 4.46
N TYR A 92 6.02 16.31 3.36
CA TYR A 92 5.96 16.85 2.00
C TYR A 92 4.61 17.54 1.73
N LEU A 93 3.51 16.92 2.09
CA LEU A 93 2.17 17.51 1.94
C LEU A 93 2.00 18.75 2.81
N SER A 94 2.54 18.75 4.04
CA SER A 94 2.52 19.92 4.91
C SER A 94 3.35 21.07 4.32
N PHE A 95 4.48 20.78 3.69
CA PHE A 95 5.31 21.78 3.01
C PHE A 95 4.58 22.34 1.78
N LEU A 96 3.99 21.51 0.94
CA LEU A 96 3.21 21.98 -0.23
C LEU A 96 2.04 22.86 0.19
N TRP A 97 1.32 22.50 1.25
CA TRP A 97 0.21 23.32 1.74
C TRP A 97 0.66 24.72 2.20
N ILE A 98 1.79 24.80 2.87
CA ILE A 98 2.38 26.08 3.32
C ILE A 98 2.82 26.94 2.13
N THR A 99 3.37 26.30 1.07
CA THR A 99 4.01 27.05 -0.04
C THR A 99 3.04 27.39 -1.17
N VAL A 100 2.00 26.59 -1.41
CA VAL A 100 1.15 26.68 -2.62
C VAL A 100 -0.30 27.04 -2.29
N GLN A 101 -0.67 27.23 -1.00
CA GLN A 101 -2.06 27.49 -0.56
C GLN A 101 -3.08 26.58 -1.26
N TYR A 102 -2.80 25.29 -1.30
CA TYR A 102 -3.71 24.31 -1.88
C TYR A 102 -4.92 24.13 -0.95
N ASP A 103 -5.96 24.95 -1.15
CA ASP A 103 -7.13 25.05 -0.29
C ASP A 103 -7.93 23.76 -0.11
N ASN A 104 -7.73 22.77 -0.98
CA ASN A 104 -8.55 21.55 -1.00
C ASN A 104 -7.83 20.27 -0.53
N ILE A 105 -6.52 20.28 -0.33
CA ILE A 105 -5.85 19.03 0.04
C ILE A 105 -5.91 18.79 1.55
N LEU A 106 -6.17 19.81 2.36
CA LEU A 106 -5.89 19.62 3.78
C LEU A 106 -6.61 20.55 4.74
N ALA A 107 -7.73 20.12 5.17
CA ALA A 107 -7.98 20.12 6.62
C ALA A 107 -7.10 19.03 7.27
N PHE A 108 -5.81 19.03 7.00
CA PHE A 108 -4.91 18.07 7.66
C PHE A 108 -4.78 18.50 9.12
N PRO A 109 -5.26 17.71 10.09
CA PRO A 109 -4.92 17.99 11.47
C PRO A 109 -3.41 17.84 11.57
N ARG A 110 -2.69 18.95 11.65
CA ARG A 110 -1.22 19.00 11.76
C ARG A 110 -0.69 18.14 12.89
N PHE A 111 -1.50 17.94 13.92
CA PHE A 111 -1.16 17.17 15.10
C PHE A 111 -0.99 15.65 14.83
N PRO A 112 -1.90 14.92 14.18
CA PRO A 112 -1.68 13.51 13.84
C PRO A 112 -0.45 13.28 12.99
N SER A 113 -0.12 14.20 12.08
CA SER A 113 1.07 14.14 11.25
C SER A 113 2.36 14.18 12.09
N LEU A 114 2.41 15.06 13.08
CA LEU A 114 3.55 15.15 14.01
C LEU A 114 3.68 13.87 14.85
N VAL A 115 2.56 13.32 15.34
CA VAL A 115 2.55 12.05 16.10
C VAL A 115 3.09 10.91 15.24
N ILE A 116 2.66 10.79 13.98
CA ILE A 116 3.19 9.80 13.04
C ILE A 116 4.69 9.98 12.87
N TRP A 117 5.16 11.19 12.66
CA TRP A 117 6.56 11.49 12.41
C TRP A 117 7.46 11.17 13.61
N PHE A 118 7.11 11.69 14.77
CA PHE A 118 7.86 11.41 16.00
C PHE A 118 7.76 9.94 16.42
N GLY A 119 6.59 9.34 16.28
CA GLY A 119 6.39 7.91 16.57
C GLY A 119 7.24 7.02 15.67
N ALA A 120 7.31 7.31 14.37
CA ALA A 120 8.15 6.60 13.43
C ALA A 120 9.64 6.73 13.75
N ALA A 121 10.10 7.95 14.02
CA ALA A 121 11.48 8.21 14.40
C ALA A 121 11.84 7.48 15.71
N ALA A 122 11.00 7.59 16.73
CA ALA A 122 11.19 6.90 18.01
C ALA A 122 11.25 5.37 17.81
N LEU A 123 10.32 4.81 17.04
CA LEU A 123 10.29 3.38 16.76
C LEU A 123 11.55 2.92 16.00
N PHE A 124 11.98 3.68 15.00
CA PHE A 124 13.22 3.37 14.28
C PHE A 124 14.43 3.32 15.21
N PHE A 125 14.58 4.32 16.09
CA PHE A 125 15.67 4.35 17.06
C PHE A 125 15.59 3.19 18.06
N ILE A 126 14.39 2.82 18.51
CA ILE A 126 14.17 1.67 19.39
C ILE A 126 14.57 0.37 18.68
N ILE A 127 14.13 0.16 17.44
CA ILE A 127 14.47 -1.01 16.63
C ILE A 127 15.99 -1.06 16.42
N ARG A 128 16.59 0.04 15.99
CA ARG A 128 18.04 0.11 15.75
C ARG A 128 18.86 -0.21 16.99
N LYS A 129 18.44 0.26 18.16
CA LYS A 129 19.16 0.09 19.43
C LYS A 129 18.93 -1.29 20.07
N LYS A 130 17.67 -1.75 20.10
CA LYS A 130 17.29 -2.96 20.84
C LYS A 130 17.23 -4.22 19.97
N ARG A 131 16.97 -4.06 18.68
CA ARG A 131 16.72 -5.14 17.72
C ARG A 131 17.33 -4.82 16.35
N PRO A 132 18.66 -4.60 16.26
CA PRO A 132 19.32 -4.30 14.99
C PRO A 132 19.18 -5.44 13.97
N GLU A 133 18.89 -6.66 14.43
CA GLU A 133 18.63 -7.83 13.59
C GLU A 133 17.37 -7.67 12.72
N LEU A 134 16.37 -6.87 13.12
CA LEU A 134 15.19 -6.61 12.29
C LEU A 134 15.55 -5.91 10.98
N LEU A 135 16.56 -5.07 10.99
CA LEU A 135 17.07 -4.39 9.78
C LEU A 135 17.94 -5.33 8.92
N LYS A 136 18.27 -6.51 9.43
CA LYS A 136 19.05 -7.54 8.73
C LYS A 136 18.19 -8.71 8.24
N VAL A 137 16.89 -8.67 8.44
CA VAL A 137 15.97 -9.80 8.26
C VAL A 137 16.07 -10.26 6.84
N GLN A 138 15.81 -9.99 5.87
CA GLN A 138 15.99 -10.55 4.53
C GLN A 138 16.64 -9.50 3.61
N LYS A 139 17.70 -9.88 2.90
CA LYS A 139 18.29 -8.96 1.93
C LYS A 139 17.28 -8.67 0.84
N THR A 140 17.05 -7.39 0.60
CA THR A 140 16.20 -6.93 -0.49
C THR A 140 16.77 -7.36 -1.83
N SER A 141 15.96 -7.99 -2.64
CA SER A 141 16.34 -8.31 -4.02
C SER A 141 16.07 -7.11 -4.93
N TRP A 142 17.11 -6.36 -5.25
CA TRP A 142 17.05 -5.23 -6.19
C TRP A 142 16.51 -5.63 -7.57
N ARG A 143 16.79 -6.88 -8.00
CA ARG A 143 16.21 -7.44 -9.23
C ARG A 143 14.68 -7.45 -9.17
N TRP A 144 14.10 -7.91 -8.06
CA TRP A 144 12.65 -7.94 -7.90
C TRP A 144 12.03 -6.56 -7.74
N LEU A 145 12.77 -5.62 -7.14
CA LEU A 145 12.35 -4.22 -7.11
C LEU A 145 12.27 -3.64 -8.53
N GLY A 146 13.30 -3.85 -9.36
CA GLY A 146 13.30 -3.46 -10.77
C GLY A 146 12.16 -4.11 -11.57
N ILE A 147 11.90 -5.42 -11.34
CA ILE A 147 10.74 -6.11 -11.94
C ILE A 147 9.43 -5.45 -11.48
N GLY A 148 9.29 -5.11 -10.21
CA GLY A 148 8.12 -4.41 -9.69
C GLY A 148 7.87 -3.08 -10.39
N ILE A 149 8.92 -2.26 -10.56
CA ILE A 149 8.84 -1.00 -11.32
C ILE A 149 8.37 -1.25 -12.76
N LEU A 150 8.99 -2.17 -13.47
CA LEU A 150 8.63 -2.51 -14.86
C LEU A 150 7.19 -3.02 -14.97
N VAL A 151 6.76 -3.85 -14.03
CA VAL A 151 5.37 -4.35 -13.97
C VAL A 151 4.40 -3.20 -13.70
N GLY A 152 4.72 -2.27 -12.80
CA GLY A 152 3.91 -1.08 -12.55
C GLY A 152 3.74 -0.20 -13.77
N VAL A 153 4.83 0.04 -14.52
CA VAL A 153 4.80 0.76 -15.81
C VAL A 153 3.94 -0.01 -16.82
N GLY A 154 4.17 -1.32 -16.99
CA GLY A 154 3.39 -2.14 -17.91
C GLY A 154 1.90 -2.14 -17.57
N GLN A 155 1.54 -2.24 -16.29
CA GLN A 155 0.14 -2.11 -15.85
C GLN A 155 -0.44 -0.73 -16.18
N ALA A 156 0.30 0.36 -15.94
CA ALA A 156 -0.15 1.70 -16.24
C ALA A 156 -0.43 1.89 -17.76
N LEU A 157 0.42 1.34 -18.60
CA LEU A 157 0.23 1.38 -20.06
C LEU A 157 -0.98 0.54 -20.48
N LEU A 158 -1.11 -0.69 -19.99
CA LEU A 158 -2.18 -1.61 -20.36
C LEU A 158 -3.55 -1.17 -19.81
N LEU A 159 -3.61 -0.80 -18.53
CA LEU A 159 -4.85 -0.45 -17.87
C LEU A 159 -5.23 1.02 -18.02
N GLY A 160 -4.30 1.89 -18.42
CA GLY A 160 -4.59 3.26 -18.84
C GLY A 160 -5.51 3.34 -20.07
N TYR A 161 -5.42 2.34 -20.98
CA TYR A 161 -6.34 2.26 -22.10
C TYR A 161 -7.81 2.12 -21.67
N PRO A 162 -8.24 1.10 -20.92
CA PRO A 162 -9.62 1.05 -20.45
C PRO A 162 -10.02 2.22 -19.56
N MET A 163 -9.08 2.82 -18.81
CA MET A 163 -9.36 4.03 -18.03
C MET A 163 -9.67 5.24 -18.91
N SER A 164 -9.10 5.36 -20.10
CA SER A 164 -9.29 6.51 -20.98
C SER A 164 -10.73 6.68 -21.48
N PHE A 165 -11.55 5.63 -21.39
CA PHE A 165 -12.98 5.71 -21.71
C PHE A 165 -13.83 6.34 -20.58
N ASP A 166 -13.24 6.58 -19.39
CA ASP A 166 -13.95 7.27 -18.32
C ASP A 166 -14.12 8.76 -18.67
N PRO A 167 -15.34 9.31 -18.54
CA PRO A 167 -15.62 10.72 -18.89
C PRO A 167 -14.73 11.73 -18.17
N SER A 168 -14.19 11.39 -17.00
CA SER A 168 -13.30 12.28 -16.23
C SER A 168 -11.98 12.57 -16.95
N PHE A 169 -11.57 11.74 -17.92
CA PHE A 169 -10.34 11.93 -18.69
C PHE A 169 -10.58 12.59 -20.06
N GLN A 170 -11.81 12.62 -20.59
CA GLN A 170 -12.10 12.97 -21.98
C GLN A 170 -12.01 14.47 -22.29
N ASN A 171 -12.14 15.35 -21.33
CA ASN A 171 -12.16 16.81 -21.54
C ASN A 171 -10.84 17.51 -21.21
N TYR A 172 -9.79 16.77 -20.99
CA TYR A 172 -8.49 17.29 -20.59
C TYR A 172 -7.49 17.26 -21.76
N LYS A 173 -6.81 18.38 -22.00
CA LYS A 173 -5.73 18.47 -22.98
C LYS A 173 -4.38 18.37 -22.25
N PRO A 174 -3.77 17.18 -22.20
CA PRO A 174 -2.52 16.99 -21.52
C PRO A 174 -1.38 17.68 -22.31
N THR A 175 -0.47 18.32 -21.58
CA THR A 175 0.84 18.70 -22.12
C THR A 175 1.91 17.85 -21.47
N LEU A 176 2.97 17.53 -22.20
CA LEU A 176 4.04 16.67 -21.69
C LEU A 176 4.60 17.22 -20.35
N PHE A 177 4.78 18.52 -20.26
CA PHE A 177 5.30 19.16 -19.05
C PHE A 177 4.34 19.04 -17.87
N ASN A 178 3.05 19.33 -18.06
CA ASN A 178 2.05 19.29 -16.99
C ASN A 178 1.80 17.87 -16.47
N GLU A 179 2.05 16.86 -17.30
CA GLU A 179 1.83 15.46 -16.93
C GLU A 179 3.09 14.81 -16.34
N LEU A 180 4.29 15.12 -16.83
CA LEU A 180 5.51 14.51 -16.31
C LEU A 180 5.99 15.12 -14.98
N LEU A 181 5.81 16.42 -14.80
CA LEU A 181 6.26 17.11 -13.59
C LEU A 181 5.64 16.53 -12.31
N PRO A 182 4.34 16.23 -12.24
CA PRO A 182 3.72 15.72 -11.02
C PRO A 182 3.93 14.21 -10.78
N ILE A 183 4.52 13.45 -11.71
CA ILE A 183 4.66 11.98 -11.56
C ILE A 183 5.43 11.62 -10.29
N LEU A 184 6.57 12.25 -10.03
CA LEU A 184 7.37 11.95 -8.85
C LEU A 184 6.67 12.32 -7.55
N PRO A 185 6.08 13.52 -7.39
CA PRO A 185 5.24 13.84 -6.25
C PRO A 185 4.08 12.86 -6.05
N ILE A 186 3.36 12.53 -7.13
CA ILE A 186 2.25 11.57 -7.08
C ILE A 186 2.76 10.18 -6.67
N PHE A 187 3.90 9.73 -7.22
CA PHE A 187 4.51 8.46 -6.82
C PHE A 187 4.80 8.39 -5.32
N VAL A 188 5.44 9.43 -4.76
CA VAL A 188 5.73 9.50 -3.32
C VAL A 188 4.44 9.51 -2.51
N TYR A 189 3.42 10.27 -2.95
CA TYR A 189 2.11 10.31 -2.33
C TYR A 189 1.45 8.92 -2.32
N GLN A 190 1.35 8.30 -3.47
CA GLN A 190 0.69 7.00 -3.64
C GLN A 190 1.43 5.87 -2.90
N LEU A 191 2.76 5.91 -2.92
CA LEU A 191 3.56 4.94 -2.18
C LEU A 191 3.37 5.08 -0.66
N GLY A 192 3.26 6.31 -0.16
CA GLY A 192 3.02 6.58 1.27
C GLY A 192 1.59 6.28 1.72
N TYR A 193 0.62 6.47 0.85
CA TYR A 193 -0.80 6.26 1.17
C TYR A 193 -1.23 4.82 0.84
N ALA A 194 -1.26 4.47 -0.43
CA ALA A 194 -1.81 3.20 -0.88
C ALA A 194 -0.87 2.02 -0.59
N ALA A 195 0.38 2.07 -1.05
CA ALA A 195 1.28 0.95 -0.96
C ALA A 195 1.70 0.64 0.48
N VAL A 196 1.87 1.65 1.35
CA VAL A 196 2.22 1.40 2.75
C VAL A 196 1.04 0.89 3.56
N ALA A 197 -0.18 1.39 3.32
CA ALA A 197 -1.36 0.96 4.05
C ALA A 197 -1.91 -0.39 3.55
N GLU A 198 -1.82 -0.68 2.26
CA GLU A 198 -2.48 -1.81 1.63
C GLU A 198 -1.55 -3.02 1.43
N GLU A 199 -0.33 -2.82 0.94
CA GLU A 199 0.59 -3.92 0.67
C GLU A 199 0.98 -4.71 1.93
N PRO A 200 1.32 -4.08 3.08
CA PRO A 200 1.55 -4.81 4.31
C PRO A 200 0.34 -5.61 4.77
N LEU A 201 -0.87 -5.06 4.61
CA LEU A 201 -2.10 -5.71 5.01
C LEU A 201 -2.37 -6.96 4.15
N PHE A 202 -2.48 -6.79 2.82
CA PHE A 202 -2.96 -7.86 1.93
C PHE A 202 -1.86 -8.85 1.54
N ARG A 203 -0.69 -8.35 1.12
CA ARG A 203 0.42 -9.17 0.60
C ARG A 203 1.40 -9.59 1.68
N GLY A 204 1.40 -8.86 2.81
CA GLY A 204 2.15 -9.18 4.00
C GLY A 204 1.34 -10.03 4.98
N PHE A 205 0.67 -9.38 5.92
CA PHE A 205 0.08 -10.03 7.10
C PHE A 205 -1.05 -10.99 6.75
N LEU A 206 -2.03 -10.61 5.94
CA LEU A 206 -3.10 -11.51 5.53
C LEU A 206 -2.54 -12.76 4.85
N TRP A 207 -1.65 -12.57 3.87
CA TRP A 207 -0.99 -13.67 3.17
C TRP A 207 -0.29 -14.63 4.13
N GLY A 208 0.54 -14.11 5.01
CA GLY A 208 1.29 -14.93 5.96
C GLY A 208 0.41 -15.68 6.96
N HIS A 209 -0.70 -15.06 7.40
CA HIS A 209 -1.64 -15.71 8.31
C HIS A 209 -2.41 -16.84 7.63
N LEU A 210 -2.88 -16.64 6.39
CA LEU A 210 -3.57 -17.68 5.61
C LEU A 210 -2.62 -18.83 5.27
N ARG A 211 -1.36 -18.54 4.93
CA ARG A 211 -0.34 -19.57 4.74
C ARG A 211 -0.11 -20.39 6.02
N LYS A 212 -0.04 -19.75 7.19
CA LYS A 212 0.04 -20.45 8.48
C LYS A 212 -1.21 -21.29 8.77
N ALA A 213 -2.35 -20.93 8.23
CA ALA A 213 -3.60 -21.69 8.32
C ALA A 213 -3.68 -22.85 7.30
N GLY A 214 -2.63 -23.06 6.49
CA GLY A 214 -2.56 -24.18 5.53
C GLY A 214 -3.17 -23.88 4.16
N TRP A 215 -3.50 -22.63 3.85
CA TRP A 215 -4.02 -22.28 2.55
C TRP A 215 -2.96 -22.41 1.45
N HIS A 216 -3.41 -22.88 0.28
CA HIS A 216 -2.56 -22.93 -0.90
C HIS A 216 -2.30 -21.53 -1.46
N GLU A 217 -1.10 -21.27 -1.95
CA GLU A 217 -0.63 -19.96 -2.40
C GLU A 217 -1.56 -19.29 -3.45
N TRP A 218 -2.10 -20.08 -4.41
CA TRP A 218 -3.08 -19.57 -5.38
C TRP A 218 -4.39 -19.16 -4.72
N GLY A 219 -4.86 -19.95 -3.76
CA GLY A 219 -6.06 -19.61 -2.99
C GLY A 219 -5.88 -18.30 -2.23
N ILE A 220 -4.69 -18.09 -1.63
CA ILE A 220 -4.37 -16.83 -0.95
C ILE A 220 -4.30 -15.68 -1.95
N CYS A 221 -3.67 -15.89 -3.12
CA CYS A 221 -3.55 -14.86 -4.16
C CYS A 221 -4.92 -14.39 -4.64
N LEU A 222 -5.84 -15.31 -4.91
CA LEU A 222 -7.20 -14.98 -5.33
C LEU A 222 -8.00 -14.32 -4.20
N PHE A 223 -7.97 -14.89 -3.00
CA PHE A 223 -8.74 -14.38 -1.87
C PHE A 223 -8.35 -12.96 -1.49
N GLN A 224 -7.03 -12.67 -1.39
CA GLN A 224 -6.57 -11.33 -1.09
C GLN A 224 -6.92 -10.32 -2.19
N ALA A 225 -6.91 -10.73 -3.47
CA ALA A 225 -7.31 -9.87 -4.58
C ALA A 225 -8.80 -9.53 -4.55
N VAL A 226 -9.65 -10.51 -4.18
CA VAL A 226 -11.09 -10.28 -3.96
C VAL A 226 -11.33 -9.31 -2.80
N LEU A 227 -10.68 -9.53 -1.65
CA LEU A 227 -10.82 -8.61 -0.51
C LEU A 227 -10.27 -7.23 -0.84
N PHE A 228 -9.19 -7.14 -1.60
CA PHE A 228 -8.65 -5.87 -2.09
C PHE A 228 -9.66 -5.14 -2.97
N ALA A 229 -10.31 -5.84 -3.90
CA ALA A 229 -11.34 -5.27 -4.75
C ALA A 229 -12.57 -4.83 -3.93
N LEU A 230 -13.02 -5.62 -2.96
CA LEU A 230 -14.12 -5.23 -2.07
C LEU A 230 -13.80 -3.96 -1.27
N GLY A 231 -12.55 -3.77 -0.84
CA GLY A 231 -12.09 -2.53 -0.21
C GLY A 231 -12.12 -1.30 -1.13
N HIS A 232 -12.38 -1.49 -2.43
CA HIS A 232 -12.51 -0.43 -3.44
C HIS A 232 -13.92 -0.34 -4.04
N ILE A 233 -14.93 -0.89 -3.37
CA ILE A 233 -16.31 -0.91 -3.87
C ILE A 233 -16.87 0.49 -4.14
N TYR A 234 -16.31 1.53 -3.53
CA TYR A 234 -16.65 2.93 -3.77
C TYR A 234 -16.37 3.40 -5.21
N TYR A 235 -15.56 2.66 -6.00
CA TYR A 235 -15.41 2.90 -7.43
C TYR A 235 -16.62 2.46 -8.23
N LEU A 236 -17.42 1.51 -7.74
CA LEU A 236 -18.52 0.93 -8.51
C LEU A 236 -19.50 1.98 -9.08
N PRO A 237 -19.97 2.98 -8.33
CA PRO A 237 -20.84 4.03 -8.86
C PRO A 237 -20.11 5.13 -9.65
N ARG A 238 -18.80 5.32 -9.44
CA ARG A 238 -18.03 6.43 -10.00
C ARG A 238 -17.23 6.02 -11.24
N MET A 239 -16.55 4.88 -11.17
CA MET A 239 -15.65 4.35 -12.19
C MET A 239 -15.79 2.82 -12.26
N PRO A 240 -16.89 2.28 -12.83
CA PRO A 240 -17.16 0.83 -12.81
C PRO A 240 -16.02 -0.03 -13.38
N ILE A 241 -15.32 0.48 -14.42
CA ILE A 241 -14.18 -0.22 -15.01
C ILE A 241 -13.03 -0.40 -14.01
N SER A 242 -12.83 0.58 -13.13
CA SER A 242 -11.83 0.48 -12.08
C SER A 242 -12.18 -0.62 -11.08
N PHE A 243 -13.44 -0.73 -10.67
CA PHE A 243 -13.88 -1.78 -9.75
C PHE A 243 -13.81 -3.17 -10.38
N TRP A 244 -14.32 -3.36 -11.60
CA TRP A 244 -14.45 -4.68 -12.21
C TRP A 244 -13.17 -5.21 -12.85
N VAL A 245 -12.28 -4.33 -13.31
CA VAL A 245 -11.10 -4.72 -14.08
C VAL A 245 -9.82 -4.26 -13.41
N ILE A 246 -9.66 -2.96 -13.16
CA ILE A 246 -8.36 -2.38 -12.79
C ILE A 246 -7.91 -2.85 -11.41
N VAL A 247 -8.80 -2.73 -10.42
CA VAL A 247 -8.48 -3.09 -9.03
C VAL A 247 -8.27 -4.62 -8.88
N PRO A 248 -9.13 -5.52 -9.43
CA PRO A 248 -8.86 -6.96 -9.36
C PRO A 248 -7.57 -7.37 -10.06
N VAL A 249 -7.30 -6.85 -11.26
CA VAL A 249 -6.04 -7.13 -11.99
C VAL A 249 -4.83 -6.61 -11.21
N GLY A 250 -4.89 -5.38 -10.69
CA GLY A 250 -3.87 -4.82 -9.82
C GLY A 250 -3.64 -5.67 -8.58
N GLY A 251 -4.74 -6.11 -7.95
CA GLY A 251 -4.73 -7.01 -6.80
C GLY A 251 -4.01 -8.32 -7.05
N LEU A 252 -4.31 -8.97 -8.19
CA LEU A 252 -3.69 -10.22 -8.62
C LEU A 252 -2.20 -10.03 -8.94
N VAL A 253 -1.86 -9.01 -9.72
CA VAL A 253 -0.46 -8.77 -10.14
C VAL A 253 0.42 -8.45 -8.93
N CYS A 254 -0.01 -7.57 -8.03
CA CYS A 254 0.72 -7.29 -6.78
C CYS A 254 0.84 -8.55 -5.91
N GLY A 255 -0.21 -9.38 -5.83
CA GLY A 255 -0.18 -10.66 -5.14
C GLY A 255 0.86 -11.62 -5.74
N LEU A 256 0.89 -11.77 -7.06
CA LEU A 256 1.88 -12.59 -7.78
C LEU A 256 3.30 -12.08 -7.58
N LEU A 257 3.51 -10.76 -7.63
CA LEU A 257 4.82 -10.16 -7.35
C LEU A 257 5.29 -10.49 -5.94
N ALA A 258 4.48 -10.24 -4.92
CA ALA A 258 4.84 -10.53 -3.52
C ALA A 258 5.12 -12.02 -3.31
N TRP A 259 4.30 -12.89 -3.90
CA TRP A 259 4.50 -14.35 -3.83
C TRP A 259 5.81 -14.80 -4.45
N LYS A 260 6.10 -14.37 -5.69
CA LYS A 260 7.30 -14.81 -6.42
C LYS A 260 8.59 -14.17 -5.91
N SER A 261 8.53 -12.90 -5.53
CA SER A 261 9.68 -12.16 -5.00
C SER A 261 9.99 -12.45 -3.53
N ARG A 262 8.99 -12.94 -2.78
CA ARG A 262 9.04 -13.08 -1.32
C ARG A 262 9.29 -11.75 -0.59
N THR A 263 8.95 -10.63 -1.22
CA THR A 263 9.01 -9.29 -0.64
C THR A 263 7.84 -8.43 -1.09
N ILE A 264 7.24 -7.69 -0.15
CA ILE A 264 6.21 -6.71 -0.48
C ILE A 264 6.80 -5.41 -1.07
N ALA A 265 8.12 -5.19 -0.99
CA ALA A 265 8.74 -4.02 -1.59
C ALA A 265 8.56 -3.98 -3.13
N SER A 266 8.58 -5.16 -3.79
CA SER A 266 8.34 -5.25 -5.23
C SER A 266 6.88 -4.90 -5.59
N SER A 267 5.90 -5.34 -4.81
CA SER A 267 4.49 -5.00 -5.03
C SER A 267 4.20 -3.54 -4.64
N MET A 268 4.81 -3.00 -3.59
CA MET A 268 4.76 -1.57 -3.26
C MET A 268 5.26 -0.71 -4.43
N ALA A 269 6.40 -1.06 -5.03
CA ALA A 269 6.94 -0.34 -6.18
C ALA A 269 5.98 -0.40 -7.38
N ALA A 270 5.46 -1.59 -7.72
CA ALA A 270 4.52 -1.76 -8.81
C ALA A 270 3.24 -0.94 -8.58
N HIS A 271 2.67 -1.01 -7.38
CA HIS A 271 1.45 -0.31 -6.99
C HIS A 271 1.64 1.22 -7.05
N GLY A 272 2.71 1.74 -6.45
CA GLY A 272 2.99 3.17 -6.44
C GLY A 272 3.24 3.73 -7.85
N ILE A 273 4.00 3.01 -8.69
CA ILE A 273 4.25 3.39 -10.09
C ILE A 273 2.96 3.33 -10.92
N PHE A 274 2.18 2.26 -10.78
CA PHE A 274 0.89 2.16 -11.46
C PHE A 274 -0.01 3.36 -11.12
N ASN A 275 -0.21 3.64 -9.86
CA ASN A 275 -1.06 4.75 -9.42
C ASN A 275 -0.54 6.12 -9.87
N ALA A 276 0.79 6.29 -9.96
CA ALA A 276 1.38 7.54 -10.43
C ALA A 276 1.24 7.76 -11.94
N LEU A 277 1.25 6.69 -12.74
CA LEU A 277 1.30 6.78 -14.19
C LEU A 277 -0.05 6.55 -14.87
N ALA A 278 -0.94 5.70 -14.31
CA ALA A 278 -2.13 5.23 -15.00
C ALA A 278 -3.06 6.37 -15.43
N GLY A 279 -3.28 7.36 -14.57
CA GLY A 279 -4.07 8.55 -14.89
C GLY A 279 -3.45 9.40 -15.99
N THR A 280 -2.13 9.59 -15.96
CA THR A 280 -1.40 10.29 -17.02
C THR A 280 -1.54 9.58 -18.37
N VAL A 281 -1.33 8.26 -18.39
CA VAL A 281 -1.50 7.43 -19.60
C VAL A 281 -2.95 7.53 -20.12
N ALA A 282 -3.94 7.41 -19.22
CA ALA A 282 -5.35 7.50 -19.61
C ALA A 282 -5.69 8.86 -20.25
N ARG A 283 -5.20 9.98 -19.70
CA ARG A 283 -5.41 11.32 -20.26
C ARG A 283 -4.76 11.49 -21.64
N PHE A 284 -3.54 10.97 -21.83
CA PHE A 284 -2.92 11.01 -23.16
C PHE A 284 -3.69 10.18 -24.17
N ILE A 285 -4.14 8.98 -23.83
CA ILE A 285 -4.93 8.13 -24.72
C ILE A 285 -6.27 8.80 -25.04
N ALA A 286 -6.98 9.33 -24.04
CA ALA A 286 -8.25 10.02 -24.26
C ALA A 286 -8.11 11.25 -25.16
N ALA A 287 -7.03 12.01 -25.06
CA ALA A 287 -6.83 13.24 -25.82
C ALA A 287 -6.35 13.03 -27.27
N TYR A 288 -5.65 11.92 -27.55
CA TYR A 288 -4.98 11.73 -28.85
C TYR A 288 -5.43 10.50 -29.62
N ILE A 289 -6.21 9.59 -29.00
CA ILE A 289 -6.68 8.35 -29.64
C ILE A 289 -8.22 8.36 -29.80
N HIS A 290 -8.94 9.01 -28.90
CA HIS A 290 -10.40 9.18 -28.95
C HIS A 290 -10.79 10.61 -29.33
#